data_59e89327d256356c9f86bff5293320a3
#
_entry.id   59e89327d256356c9f86bff5293320a3
#
_cell.length_a   1.000
_cell.length_b   1.000
_cell.length_c   1.000
_cell.angle_alpha   90.00
_cell.angle_beta   90.00
_cell.angle_gamma   90.00
#
_symmetry.space_group_name_H-M   'P 1'
#
loop_
_entity.id
_entity.type
_entity.pdbx_description
1 polymer ?
#
loop_
_entity_poly.entity_id
_entity_poly.type
_entity_poly.pdbx_seq_one_letter_code
_entity_poly.pdbx_strand_id
1 'polypeptide(L)'
;EICYSRSGGERFEKAQKNAAALTAQLLRSYGWGIDRVTKHQDYSGKECPRRTMNEIGWDGFLQLVREAYDHSPAEPSGDTAPDITYAAYTKRWWKDVVNYNETDAEGYAGVRGNAITGIRAELSRGHIVYRAHLLSGSYLPWIKDKDAAQAGYAGLYGKAIDGIQAYLEDLPGYAVEYRVSTLGGDYLPWVRNYSDGAEGYAGLYGKSIDRIQFRIIKL
;
A
#
# COMPACT_ATOMS: atom_id res chain seq x y z
N GLU A 1 18.17 -7.44 16.18
CA GLU A 1 19.18 -6.91 17.10
C GLU A 1 18.79 -5.50 17.55
N ILE A 2 18.91 -5.18 18.85
CA ILE A 2 18.59 -3.86 19.38
C ILE A 2 19.88 -3.06 19.51
N CYS A 3 20.00 -1.99 18.71
CA CYS A 3 21.15 -1.08 18.77
C CYS A 3 21.16 -0.32 20.11
N TYR A 4 22.31 -0.24 20.78
CA TYR A 4 22.45 0.50 22.03
C TYR A 4 23.76 1.32 22.07
N SER A 5 23.72 2.45 22.79
CA SER A 5 24.91 3.19 23.16
C SER A 5 25.48 2.66 24.48
N ARG A 6 26.78 2.84 24.72
CA ARG A 6 27.41 2.43 25.97
C ARG A 6 26.82 3.14 27.21
N SER A 7 26.30 4.36 27.02
CA SER A 7 25.75 5.19 28.10
C SER A 7 24.30 4.88 28.48
N GLY A 8 23.53 4.16 27.66
CA GLY A 8 22.09 3.92 27.91
C GLY A 8 21.23 5.19 27.79
N GLY A 9 20.21 5.30 28.64
CA GLY A 9 19.30 6.46 28.74
C GLY A 9 18.23 6.47 27.67
N GLU A 10 17.53 7.61 27.51
CA GLU A 10 16.34 7.78 26.67
C GLU A 10 16.47 7.21 25.26
N ARG A 11 17.66 7.30 24.67
CA ARG A 11 17.91 6.79 23.33
C ARG A 11 17.81 5.26 23.28
N PHE A 12 18.27 4.58 24.33
CA PHE A 12 18.15 3.13 24.40
C PHE A 12 16.72 2.70 24.77
N GLU A 13 16.05 3.42 25.67
CA GLU A 13 14.64 3.20 25.98
C GLU A 13 13.76 3.31 24.69
N LYS A 14 14.01 4.34 23.90
CA LYS A 14 13.33 4.50 22.61
C LYS A 14 13.63 3.34 21.63
N ALA A 15 14.89 2.88 21.60
CA ALA A 15 15.26 1.73 20.76
C ALA A 15 14.57 0.44 21.24
N GLN A 16 14.42 0.21 22.54
CA GLN A 16 13.67 -0.92 23.08
C GLN A 16 12.18 -0.85 22.70
N LYS A 17 11.54 0.31 22.84
CA LYS A 17 10.15 0.52 22.44
C LYS A 17 9.95 0.30 20.94
N ASN A 18 10.84 0.79 20.10
CA ASN A 18 10.79 0.56 18.67
C ASN A 18 10.97 -0.93 18.30
N ALA A 19 11.87 -1.62 18.98
CA ALA A 19 12.06 -3.06 18.80
C ALA A 19 10.82 -3.85 19.23
N ALA A 20 10.20 -3.48 20.36
CA ALA A 20 8.97 -4.09 20.83
C ALA A 20 7.81 -3.86 19.86
N ALA A 21 7.66 -2.64 19.31
CA ALA A 21 6.65 -2.32 18.32
C ALA A 21 6.82 -3.13 17.02
N LEU A 22 8.06 -3.23 16.51
CA LEU A 22 8.36 -4.06 15.34
C LEU A 22 8.08 -5.54 15.61
N THR A 23 8.46 -6.04 16.79
CA THR A 23 8.17 -7.43 17.19
C THR A 23 6.67 -7.69 17.23
N ALA A 24 5.89 -6.79 17.82
CA ALA A 24 4.44 -6.88 17.86
C ALA A 24 3.82 -6.88 16.46
N GLN A 25 4.32 -6.05 15.56
CA GLN A 25 3.88 -6.01 14.17
C GLN A 25 4.15 -7.35 13.46
N LEU A 26 5.34 -7.91 13.61
CA LEU A 26 5.69 -9.21 13.02
C LEU A 26 4.82 -10.34 13.59
N LEU A 27 4.61 -10.39 14.90
CA LEU A 27 3.73 -11.38 15.52
C LEU A 27 2.33 -11.34 14.91
N ARG A 28 1.76 -10.14 14.74
CA ARG A 28 0.45 -10.00 14.11
C ARG A 28 0.45 -10.44 12.65
N SER A 29 1.44 -10.01 11.86
CA SER A 29 1.50 -10.33 10.43
C SER A 29 1.57 -11.83 10.15
N TYR A 30 2.12 -12.62 11.11
CA TYR A 30 2.20 -14.07 11.03
C TYR A 30 1.14 -14.82 11.84
N GLY A 31 0.25 -14.11 12.54
CA GLY A 31 -0.75 -14.72 13.44
C GLY A 31 -0.11 -15.45 14.63
N TRP A 32 1.05 -14.97 15.11
CA TRP A 32 1.80 -15.59 16.21
C TRP A 32 1.51 -14.92 17.53
N GLY A 33 1.53 -15.71 18.60
CA GLY A 33 1.45 -15.22 19.97
C GLY A 33 2.81 -14.78 20.52
N ILE A 34 2.78 -14.16 21.70
CA ILE A 34 3.97 -13.71 22.46
C ILE A 34 4.93 -14.87 22.77
N ASP A 35 4.43 -16.09 22.87
CA ASP A 35 5.20 -17.32 23.09
C ASP A 35 6.25 -17.60 21.99
N ARG A 36 6.10 -16.96 20.83
CA ARG A 36 7.05 -17.03 19.72
C ARG A 36 8.22 -16.07 19.82
N VAL A 37 8.19 -15.15 20.78
CA VAL A 37 9.30 -14.21 21.01
C VAL A 37 10.38 -14.87 21.83
N THR A 38 11.53 -15.11 21.22
CA THR A 38 12.68 -15.76 21.84
C THR A 38 13.90 -14.84 21.81
N LYS A 39 14.89 -15.09 22.64
CA LYS A 39 16.14 -14.35 22.70
C LYS A 39 17.31 -15.22 22.22
N HIS A 40 18.35 -14.60 21.76
CA HIS A 40 19.55 -15.32 21.29
C HIS A 40 20.16 -16.24 22.36
N GLN A 41 20.03 -15.85 23.64
CA GLN A 41 20.47 -16.66 24.76
C GLN A 41 19.83 -18.05 24.79
N ASP A 42 18.59 -18.19 24.36
CA ASP A 42 17.83 -19.46 24.39
C ASP A 42 18.43 -20.49 23.43
N TYR A 43 19.16 -20.05 22.41
CA TYR A 43 19.75 -20.91 21.38
C TYR A 43 21.26 -21.13 21.52
N SER A 44 21.99 -20.15 22.03
CA SER A 44 23.45 -20.15 22.05
C SER A 44 24.05 -20.07 23.43
N GLY A 45 23.25 -19.84 24.46
CA GLY A 45 23.71 -19.56 25.82
C GLY A 45 24.41 -18.21 25.98
N LYS A 46 24.63 -17.46 24.89
CA LYS A 46 25.23 -16.12 24.93
C LYS A 46 24.26 -15.13 25.56
N GLU A 47 24.73 -14.36 26.54
CA GLU A 47 23.95 -13.32 27.19
C GLU A 47 23.56 -12.20 26.18
N CYS A 48 22.45 -12.40 25.50
CA CYS A 48 21.93 -11.52 24.44
C CYS A 48 20.39 -11.58 24.38
N PRO A 49 19.71 -10.45 24.40
CA PRO A 49 20.20 -9.05 24.38
C PRO A 49 20.63 -8.56 25.77
N ARG A 50 21.96 -8.51 25.98
CA ARG A 50 22.55 -8.26 27.31
C ARG A 50 22.03 -7.01 28.00
N ARG A 51 21.99 -5.89 27.28
CA ARG A 51 21.59 -4.62 27.90
C ARG A 51 20.11 -4.60 28.28
N THR A 52 19.25 -5.10 27.43
CA THR A 52 17.82 -5.26 27.73
C THR A 52 17.61 -6.14 28.96
N MET A 53 18.36 -7.26 29.04
CA MET A 53 18.31 -8.16 30.19
C MET A 53 18.73 -7.46 31.51
N ASN A 54 19.73 -6.58 31.44
CA ASN A 54 20.25 -5.88 32.63
C ASN A 54 19.36 -4.68 33.06
N GLU A 55 18.69 -4.00 32.13
CA GLU A 55 17.92 -2.80 32.42
C GLU A 55 16.47 -3.09 32.80
N ILE A 56 15.79 -3.93 32.02
CA ILE A 56 14.35 -4.22 32.21
C ILE A 56 14.03 -5.70 32.36
N GLY A 57 15.03 -6.59 32.20
CA GLY A 57 14.83 -8.03 32.16
C GLY A 57 14.13 -8.48 30.86
N TRP A 58 14.08 -9.79 30.65
CA TRP A 58 13.38 -10.35 29.50
C TRP A 58 11.85 -10.15 29.62
N ASP A 59 11.30 -10.35 30.81
CA ASP A 59 9.87 -10.13 31.07
C ASP A 59 9.45 -8.69 30.85
N GLY A 60 10.31 -7.72 31.21
CA GLY A 60 10.08 -6.31 30.89
C GLY A 60 10.03 -6.03 29.39
N PHE A 61 10.90 -6.66 28.60
CA PHE A 61 10.84 -6.55 27.15
C PHE A 61 9.56 -7.20 26.58
N LEU A 62 9.19 -8.40 27.05
CA LEU A 62 7.95 -9.04 26.67
C LEU A 62 6.71 -8.22 27.05
N GLN A 63 6.77 -7.49 28.18
CA GLN A 63 5.70 -6.57 28.54
C GLN A 63 5.58 -5.41 27.56
N LEU A 64 6.69 -4.80 27.12
CA LEU A 64 6.68 -3.78 26.06
C LEU A 64 6.10 -4.33 24.74
N VAL A 65 6.41 -5.59 24.41
CA VAL A 65 5.84 -6.26 23.21
C VAL A 65 4.34 -6.46 23.38
N ARG A 66 3.85 -6.89 24.55
CA ARG A 66 2.41 -7.02 24.85
C ARG A 66 1.70 -5.68 24.75
N GLU A 67 2.23 -4.65 25.39
CA GLU A 67 1.67 -3.30 25.30
C GLU A 67 1.60 -2.82 23.85
N ALA A 68 2.67 -3.00 23.07
CA ALA A 68 2.65 -2.66 21.66
C ALA A 68 1.69 -3.56 20.86
N TYR A 69 1.51 -4.81 21.25
CA TYR A 69 0.59 -5.75 20.63
C TYR A 69 -0.88 -5.37 20.93
N ASP A 70 -1.19 -4.94 22.14
CA ASP A 70 -2.55 -4.61 22.58
C ASP A 70 -2.96 -3.17 22.25
N HIS A 71 -2.02 -2.21 22.26
CA HIS A 71 -2.30 -0.78 22.08
C HIS A 71 -2.03 -0.24 20.68
N SER A 72 -1.45 -1.03 19.78
CA SER A 72 -1.46 -0.63 18.38
C SER A 72 -2.91 -0.70 17.88
N PRO A 73 -3.42 0.33 17.20
CA PRO A 73 -4.72 0.20 16.57
C PRO A 73 -4.70 -1.14 15.83
N ALA A 74 -5.66 -2.00 16.14
CA ALA A 74 -5.78 -3.29 15.49
C ALA A 74 -5.68 -3.01 13.99
N GLU A 75 -4.60 -3.43 13.37
CA GLU A 75 -4.63 -3.63 11.93
C GLU A 75 -5.91 -4.44 11.71
N PRO A 76 -6.87 -3.97 10.92
CA PRO A 76 -8.12 -4.67 10.74
C PRO A 76 -7.77 -6.12 10.44
N SER A 77 -8.24 -7.03 11.25
CA SER A 77 -7.91 -8.48 11.28
C SER A 77 -7.82 -8.97 9.84
N GLY A 78 -6.60 -9.34 9.42
CA GLY A 78 -6.12 -9.33 8.04
C GLY A 78 -6.73 -10.34 7.08
N ASP A 79 -8.02 -10.60 7.13
CA ASP A 79 -8.69 -11.45 6.16
C ASP A 79 -9.52 -10.67 5.12
N THR A 80 -9.74 -9.39 5.33
CA THR A 80 -10.42 -8.53 4.34
C THR A 80 -9.42 -7.69 3.55
N ALA A 81 -9.57 -7.67 2.22
CA ALA A 81 -8.81 -6.78 1.37
C ALA A 81 -9.04 -5.31 1.81
N PRO A 82 -8.00 -4.46 1.80
CA PRO A 82 -8.18 -3.04 2.09
C PRO A 82 -9.10 -2.40 1.04
N ASP A 83 -9.83 -1.38 1.46
CA ASP A 83 -10.59 -0.56 0.54
C ASP A 83 -9.65 0.27 -0.33
N ILE A 84 -9.95 0.34 -1.62
CA ILE A 84 -9.32 1.25 -2.56
C ILE A 84 -10.29 2.38 -2.91
N THR A 85 -9.87 3.61 -2.67
CA THR A 85 -10.61 4.82 -3.06
C THR A 85 -9.90 5.47 -4.24
N TYR A 86 -10.64 5.74 -5.31
CA TYR A 86 -10.05 6.30 -6.53
C TYR A 86 -11.02 7.24 -7.26
N ALA A 87 -10.46 8.16 -8.03
CA ALA A 87 -11.23 9.09 -8.86
C ALA A 87 -10.50 9.41 -10.16
N ALA A 88 -11.26 9.85 -11.15
CA ALA A 88 -10.74 10.32 -12.42
C ALA A 88 -11.06 11.79 -12.64
N TYR A 89 -10.13 12.49 -13.31
CA TYR A 89 -10.29 13.85 -13.78
C TYR A 89 -10.50 13.85 -15.30
N THR A 90 -11.57 14.52 -15.74
CA THR A 90 -11.80 14.77 -17.17
C THR A 90 -11.75 16.29 -17.46
N LYS A 91 -12.71 17.05 -16.98
CA LYS A 91 -12.73 18.54 -16.90
C LYS A 91 -12.80 19.02 -15.45
N ARG A 92 -13.07 18.09 -14.54
CA ARG A 92 -13.12 18.25 -13.08
C ARG A 92 -12.84 16.89 -12.46
N TRP A 93 -12.52 16.86 -11.15
CA TRP A 93 -12.57 15.64 -10.37
C TRP A 93 -14.03 15.17 -10.23
N TRP A 94 -14.24 13.91 -10.53
CA TRP A 94 -15.51 13.25 -10.26
C TRP A 94 -15.52 12.71 -8.83
N LYS A 95 -16.71 12.28 -8.37
CA LYS A 95 -16.87 11.66 -7.04
C LYS A 95 -15.89 10.49 -6.88
N ASP A 96 -15.34 10.37 -5.68
CA ASP A 96 -14.52 9.23 -5.31
C ASP A 96 -15.37 7.93 -5.36
N VAL A 97 -14.79 6.89 -5.90
CA VAL A 97 -15.32 5.53 -5.94
C VAL A 97 -14.58 4.71 -4.91
N VAL A 98 -15.30 3.96 -4.09
CA VAL A 98 -14.73 3.02 -3.13
C VAL A 98 -14.99 1.61 -3.63
N ASN A 99 -13.93 0.89 -3.90
CA ASN A 99 -13.94 -0.44 -4.45
C ASN A 99 -14.68 -0.57 -5.79
N TYR A 100 -14.29 -1.54 -6.57
CA TYR A 100 -15.03 -1.95 -7.75
C TYR A 100 -16.30 -2.69 -7.33
N ASN A 101 -17.42 -2.39 -7.99
CA ASN A 101 -18.57 -3.26 -7.99
C ASN A 101 -18.97 -3.62 -9.43
N GLU A 102 -19.74 -4.71 -9.61
CA GLU A 102 -20.10 -5.22 -10.94
C GLU A 102 -21.18 -4.41 -11.63
N THR A 103 -21.90 -3.58 -10.89
CA THR A 103 -22.95 -2.72 -11.44
C THR A 103 -22.30 -1.43 -11.94
N ASP A 104 -22.32 -1.17 -13.23
CA ASP A 104 -21.67 -0.04 -13.90
C ASP A 104 -21.93 1.36 -13.31
N ALA A 105 -22.99 1.52 -12.52
CA ALA A 105 -23.43 2.84 -12.07
C ALA A 105 -22.55 3.43 -10.95
N GLU A 106 -21.83 2.64 -10.16
CA GLU A 106 -21.11 3.12 -8.98
C GLU A 106 -19.69 2.56 -8.83
N GLY A 107 -19.27 1.60 -9.63
CA GLY A 107 -18.01 0.87 -9.49
C GLY A 107 -16.88 1.31 -10.42
N TYR A 108 -16.96 2.49 -11.04
CA TYR A 108 -15.90 3.01 -11.90
C TYR A 108 -15.69 4.52 -11.73
N ALA A 109 -14.48 4.99 -11.96
CA ALA A 109 -14.19 6.40 -12.06
C ALA A 109 -14.06 6.84 -13.52
N GLY A 110 -14.55 8.02 -13.82
CA GLY A 110 -14.57 8.58 -15.19
C GLY A 110 -15.98 8.77 -15.73
N VAL A 111 -16.08 9.12 -16.99
CA VAL A 111 -17.36 9.35 -17.70
C VAL A 111 -17.22 8.86 -19.12
N ARG A 112 -18.10 7.97 -19.54
CA ARG A 112 -18.12 7.44 -20.92
C ARG A 112 -18.09 8.57 -21.95
N GLY A 113 -17.16 8.49 -22.89
CA GLY A 113 -16.98 9.48 -23.94
C GLY A 113 -16.21 10.74 -23.54
N ASN A 114 -15.73 10.85 -22.30
CA ASN A 114 -14.89 11.97 -21.85
C ASN A 114 -13.48 11.45 -21.47
N ALA A 115 -12.48 11.83 -22.25
CA ALA A 115 -11.12 11.39 -22.01
C ALA A 115 -10.62 11.75 -20.62
N ILE A 116 -10.05 10.78 -19.90
CA ILE A 116 -9.39 10.98 -18.61
C ILE A 116 -8.06 11.69 -18.84
N THR A 117 -7.76 12.67 -17.98
CA THR A 117 -6.50 13.44 -18.00
C THR A 117 -5.79 13.41 -16.64
N GLY A 118 -6.37 12.75 -15.64
CA GLY A 118 -5.76 12.55 -14.33
C GLY A 118 -6.49 11.46 -13.54
N ILE A 119 -5.74 10.75 -12.72
CA ILE A 119 -6.24 9.69 -11.84
C ILE A 119 -5.62 9.88 -10.47
N ARG A 120 -6.39 9.68 -9.42
CA ARG A 120 -5.90 9.57 -8.05
C ARG A 120 -6.44 8.31 -7.40
N ALA A 121 -5.64 7.68 -6.55
CA ALA A 121 -6.01 6.49 -5.81
C ALA A 121 -5.29 6.44 -4.46
N GLU A 122 -5.91 5.81 -3.46
CA GLU A 122 -5.32 5.52 -2.16
C GLU A 122 -5.96 4.27 -1.57
N LEU A 123 -5.27 3.64 -0.63
CA LEU A 123 -5.78 2.48 0.11
C LEU A 123 -6.11 2.87 1.56
N SER A 124 -7.04 2.13 2.18
CA SER A 124 -7.30 2.24 3.62
C SER A 124 -6.17 1.64 4.46
N ARG A 125 -5.32 0.78 3.87
CA ARG A 125 -4.16 0.13 4.48
C ARG A 125 -3.14 -0.26 3.41
N GLY A 126 -1.83 -0.14 3.71
CA GLY A 126 -0.77 -0.28 2.70
C GLY A 126 -0.77 0.90 1.75
N HIS A 127 -0.09 0.77 0.61
CA HIS A 127 0.06 1.84 -0.36
C HIS A 127 -0.17 1.34 -1.79
N ILE A 128 -0.78 2.19 -2.61
CA ILE A 128 -0.83 2.00 -4.06
C ILE A 128 0.14 2.97 -4.74
N VAL A 129 0.98 2.44 -5.62
CA VAL A 129 1.89 3.23 -6.46
C VAL A 129 1.43 3.08 -7.90
N TYR A 130 1.21 4.18 -8.57
CA TYR A 130 0.63 4.18 -9.92
C TYR A 130 1.18 5.30 -10.78
N ARG A 131 1.11 5.12 -12.09
CA ARG A 131 1.44 6.14 -13.08
C ARG A 131 0.53 6.07 -14.30
N ALA A 132 0.44 7.18 -15.01
CA ALA A 132 -0.27 7.29 -16.27
C ALA A 132 0.69 7.34 -17.45
N HIS A 133 0.25 6.82 -18.60
CA HIS A 133 0.89 7.02 -19.88
C HIS A 133 0.08 8.06 -20.67
N LEU A 134 0.76 9.07 -21.19
CA LEU A 134 0.12 10.10 -22.01
C LEU A 134 -0.19 9.56 -23.41
N LEU A 135 -1.32 9.96 -23.96
CA LEU A 135 -1.68 9.66 -25.35
C LEU A 135 -0.58 10.10 -26.35
N SER A 136 0.22 11.08 -25.97
CA SER A 136 1.39 11.58 -26.72
C SER A 136 2.65 10.70 -26.63
N GLY A 137 2.61 9.59 -25.85
CA GLY A 137 3.66 8.58 -25.86
C GLY A 137 4.71 8.65 -24.76
N SER A 138 4.39 9.20 -23.56
CA SER A 138 5.31 9.22 -22.42
C SER A 138 4.65 8.77 -21.14
N TYR A 139 5.36 7.94 -20.34
CA TYR A 139 5.00 7.69 -18.96
C TYR A 139 5.30 8.92 -18.09
N LEU A 140 4.37 9.22 -17.21
CA LEU A 140 4.57 10.20 -16.14
C LEU A 140 5.29 9.53 -14.94
N PRO A 141 5.85 10.33 -14.03
CA PRO A 141 6.42 9.81 -12.80
C PRO A 141 5.43 8.95 -11.99
N TRP A 142 5.95 8.03 -11.22
CA TRP A 142 5.17 7.27 -10.25
C TRP A 142 4.63 8.18 -9.14
N ILE A 143 3.39 7.96 -8.74
CA ILE A 143 2.69 8.64 -7.64
C ILE A 143 2.34 7.58 -6.61
N LYS A 144 2.59 7.87 -5.33
CA LYS A 144 2.21 7.03 -4.21
C LYS A 144 0.98 7.63 -3.53
N ASP A 145 -0.11 6.88 -3.48
CA ASP A 145 -1.40 7.32 -2.93
C ASP A 145 -1.84 8.69 -3.49
N LYS A 146 -2.57 9.47 -2.69
CA LYS A 146 -2.92 10.87 -2.99
C LYS A 146 -1.88 11.86 -2.43
N ASP A 147 -0.59 11.51 -2.45
CA ASP A 147 0.45 12.34 -1.87
C ASP A 147 0.52 13.72 -2.56
N ALA A 148 0.10 14.76 -1.85
CA ALA A 148 0.11 16.12 -2.34
C ALA A 148 1.53 16.66 -2.63
N ALA A 149 2.57 16.10 -1.99
CA ALA A 149 3.97 16.43 -2.27
C ALA A 149 4.41 15.93 -3.65
N GLN A 150 3.70 14.96 -4.22
CA GLN A 150 3.91 14.39 -5.54
C GLN A 150 2.79 14.77 -6.53
N ALA A 151 2.17 15.93 -6.37
CA ALA A 151 1.00 16.40 -7.11
C ALA A 151 -0.33 15.69 -6.75
N GLY A 152 -0.33 14.57 -6.01
CA GLY A 152 -1.51 13.85 -5.53
C GLY A 152 -2.33 13.15 -6.61
N TYR A 153 -1.85 13.08 -7.84
CA TYR A 153 -2.51 12.40 -8.96
C TYR A 153 -1.53 12.08 -10.09
N ALA A 154 -1.79 11.01 -10.83
CA ALA A 154 -1.10 10.68 -12.07
C ALA A 154 -1.85 11.25 -13.26
N GLY A 155 -1.23 12.13 -14.03
CA GLY A 155 -1.83 12.77 -15.18
C GLY A 155 -1.29 14.18 -15.43
N LEU A 156 -1.79 14.82 -16.47
CA LEU A 156 -1.60 16.25 -16.75
C LEU A 156 -2.94 16.81 -17.23
N TYR A 157 -3.45 17.83 -16.54
CA TYR A 157 -4.73 18.44 -16.90
C TYR A 157 -4.75 18.88 -18.37
N GLY A 158 -5.80 18.47 -19.08
CA GLY A 158 -5.96 18.77 -20.49
C GLY A 158 -5.15 17.87 -21.44
N LYS A 159 -4.37 16.92 -20.93
CA LYS A 159 -3.67 15.93 -21.74
C LYS A 159 -4.29 14.54 -21.50
N ALA A 160 -4.89 13.98 -22.54
CA ALA A 160 -5.48 12.66 -22.45
C ALA A 160 -4.41 11.59 -22.13
N ILE A 161 -4.81 10.57 -21.37
CA ILE A 161 -4.01 9.39 -21.10
C ILE A 161 -4.59 8.20 -21.88
N ASP A 162 -3.75 7.24 -22.24
CA ASP A 162 -4.15 6.04 -22.97
C ASP A 162 -4.00 4.77 -22.14
N GLY A 163 -3.46 4.88 -20.93
CA GLY A 163 -3.38 3.76 -20.00
C GLY A 163 -2.63 4.10 -18.73
N ILE A 164 -2.57 3.09 -17.85
CA ILE A 164 -1.97 3.19 -16.53
C ILE A 164 -1.18 1.92 -16.18
N GLN A 165 -0.31 2.07 -15.19
CA GLN A 165 0.32 0.97 -14.46
C GLN A 165 0.19 1.21 -12.97
N ALA A 166 0.04 0.14 -12.17
CA ALA A 166 -0.06 0.22 -10.72
C ALA A 166 0.52 -1.03 -10.04
N TYR A 167 1.00 -0.86 -8.81
CA TYR A 167 1.41 -1.95 -7.92
C TYR A 167 1.18 -1.55 -6.46
N LEU A 168 1.30 -2.53 -5.54
CA LEU A 168 1.13 -2.31 -4.10
C LEU A 168 2.48 -2.29 -3.39
N GLU A 169 2.59 -1.45 -2.36
CA GLU A 169 3.66 -1.45 -1.37
C GLU A 169 3.08 -1.67 0.02
N ASP A 170 3.87 -2.32 0.89
CA ASP A 170 3.53 -2.59 2.29
C ASP A 170 2.20 -3.34 2.48
N LEU A 171 1.85 -4.20 1.51
CA LEU A 171 0.63 -5.01 1.52
C LEU A 171 0.88 -6.45 1.01
N PRO A 172 1.68 -7.25 1.73
CA PRO A 172 1.96 -8.62 1.34
C PRO A 172 0.69 -9.48 1.32
N GLY A 173 0.63 -10.46 0.40
CA GLY A 173 -0.52 -11.36 0.25
C GLY A 173 -1.69 -10.77 -0.54
N TYR A 174 -1.55 -9.57 -1.09
CA TYR A 174 -2.55 -8.92 -1.93
C TYR A 174 -1.96 -8.45 -3.26
N ALA A 175 -2.83 -8.27 -4.23
CA ALA A 175 -2.50 -7.65 -5.51
C ALA A 175 -3.56 -6.60 -5.88
N VAL A 176 -3.15 -5.58 -6.63
CA VAL A 176 -4.09 -4.68 -7.28
C VAL A 176 -4.41 -5.22 -8.68
N GLU A 177 -5.68 -5.31 -9.00
CA GLU A 177 -6.17 -5.50 -10.36
C GLU A 177 -6.86 -4.22 -10.82
N TYR A 178 -6.60 -3.85 -12.05
CA TYR A 178 -7.17 -2.66 -12.67
C TYR A 178 -7.46 -2.89 -14.15
N ARG A 179 -8.45 -2.17 -14.64
CA ARG A 179 -8.79 -2.14 -16.06
C ARG A 179 -9.31 -0.78 -16.46
N VAL A 180 -9.24 -0.49 -17.74
CA VAL A 180 -9.73 0.74 -18.34
C VAL A 180 -10.63 0.44 -19.53
N SER A 181 -11.47 1.38 -19.91
CA SER A 181 -12.15 1.34 -21.20
C SER A 181 -11.55 2.38 -22.13
N THR A 182 -11.45 2.05 -23.42
CA THR A 182 -11.12 3.04 -24.44
C THR A 182 -12.27 4.04 -24.57
N LEU A 183 -11.97 5.23 -25.07
CA LEU A 183 -12.95 6.33 -25.19
C LEU A 183 -14.22 5.89 -25.93
N GLY A 184 -15.34 5.86 -25.20
CA GLY A 184 -16.63 5.38 -25.71
C GLY A 184 -16.75 3.88 -25.91
N GLY A 185 -15.66 3.12 -25.73
CA GLY A 185 -15.59 1.67 -25.92
C GLY A 185 -15.97 0.84 -24.69
N ASP A 186 -15.65 -0.44 -24.77
CA ASP A 186 -15.83 -1.39 -23.68
C ASP A 186 -14.57 -1.50 -22.81
N TYR A 187 -14.69 -2.14 -21.65
CA TYR A 187 -13.55 -2.40 -20.79
C TYR A 187 -12.61 -3.42 -21.42
N LEU A 188 -11.33 -3.12 -21.31
CA LEU A 188 -10.26 -4.06 -21.62
C LEU A 188 -10.14 -5.11 -20.49
N PRO A 189 -9.43 -6.22 -20.73
CA PRO A 189 -9.18 -7.23 -19.70
C PRO A 189 -8.55 -6.63 -18.44
N TRP A 190 -8.77 -7.29 -17.30
CA TRP A 190 -8.10 -6.97 -16.05
C TRP A 190 -6.59 -7.21 -16.17
N VAL A 191 -5.83 -6.27 -15.63
CA VAL A 191 -4.38 -6.33 -15.49
C VAL A 191 -4.05 -6.40 -14.01
N ARG A 192 -3.06 -7.21 -13.65
CA ARG A 192 -2.63 -7.40 -12.26
C ARG A 192 -1.22 -6.86 -12.09
N ASN A 193 -0.98 -6.13 -11.02
CA ASN A 193 0.30 -5.56 -10.57
C ASN A 193 1.26 -5.25 -11.72
N TYR A 194 1.82 -4.08 -11.71
CA TYR A 194 3.01 -3.82 -12.52
C TYR A 194 4.16 -4.70 -12.04
N SER A 195 4.78 -5.44 -12.95
CA SER A 195 6.08 -6.07 -12.77
C SER A 195 7.05 -5.51 -13.81
N ASP A 196 8.36 -5.53 -13.52
CA ASP A 196 9.36 -5.06 -14.48
C ASP A 196 9.20 -5.76 -15.85
N GLY A 197 9.03 -4.96 -16.90
CA GLY A 197 8.77 -5.43 -18.25
C GLY A 197 7.55 -4.78 -18.89
N ALA A 198 7.02 -5.38 -19.95
CA ALA A 198 5.85 -4.88 -20.68
C ALA A 198 4.52 -5.19 -19.99
N GLU A 199 4.53 -5.99 -18.94
CA GLU A 199 3.35 -6.44 -18.21
C GLU A 199 2.89 -5.38 -17.23
N GLY A 200 1.60 -5.37 -16.91
CA GLY A 200 1.02 -4.40 -15.99
C GLY A 200 0.56 -3.10 -16.62
N TYR A 201 0.45 -3.00 -17.92
CA TYR A 201 -0.15 -1.86 -18.61
C TYR A 201 -1.63 -2.12 -18.93
N ALA A 202 -2.51 -1.36 -18.30
CA ALA A 202 -3.94 -1.33 -18.66
C ALA A 202 -4.21 -0.17 -19.62
N GLY A 203 -4.46 -0.47 -20.87
CA GLY A 203 -4.70 0.51 -21.93
C GLY A 203 -4.38 -0.02 -23.30
N LEU A 204 -4.55 0.83 -24.29
CA LEU A 204 -4.08 0.61 -25.67
C LEU A 204 -3.35 1.88 -26.10
N TYR A 205 -2.07 1.76 -26.43
CA TYR A 205 -1.26 2.89 -26.88
C TYR A 205 -1.95 3.64 -28.04
N GLY A 206 -2.02 4.95 -27.89
CA GLY A 206 -2.67 5.81 -28.87
C GLY A 206 -4.21 5.81 -28.83
N LYS A 207 -4.82 5.20 -27.83
CA LYS A 207 -6.29 5.20 -27.61
C LYS A 207 -6.61 5.80 -26.24
N SER A 208 -7.17 7.01 -26.21
CA SER A 208 -7.62 7.62 -24.96
C SER A 208 -8.52 6.69 -24.16
N ILE A 209 -8.47 6.79 -22.84
CA ILE A 209 -9.35 6.07 -21.93
C ILE A 209 -10.38 7.03 -21.32
N ASP A 210 -11.54 6.52 -20.93
CA ASP A 210 -12.62 7.31 -20.34
C ASP A 210 -13.18 6.79 -19.02
N ARG A 211 -12.91 5.53 -18.67
CA ARG A 211 -13.30 4.93 -17.38
C ARG A 211 -12.21 4.01 -16.87
N ILE A 212 -12.11 3.92 -15.56
CA ILE A 212 -11.17 3.07 -14.86
C ILE A 212 -11.85 2.35 -13.70
N GLN A 213 -11.42 1.13 -13.44
CA GLN A 213 -11.82 0.33 -12.29
C GLN A 213 -10.58 -0.25 -11.62
N PHE A 214 -10.59 -0.25 -10.29
CA PHE A 214 -9.60 -0.90 -9.44
C PHE A 214 -10.27 -1.85 -8.46
N ARG A 215 -9.57 -2.93 -8.12
CA ARG A 215 -9.92 -3.81 -7.03
C ARG A 215 -8.66 -4.38 -6.37
N ILE A 216 -8.76 -4.67 -5.08
CA ILE A 216 -7.71 -5.38 -4.35
C ILE A 216 -8.15 -6.83 -4.19
N ILE A 217 -7.27 -7.74 -4.54
CA ILE A 217 -7.52 -9.19 -4.43
C ILE A 217 -6.50 -9.83 -3.50
N LYS A 218 -6.93 -10.86 -2.78
CA LYS A 218 -6.04 -11.72 -1.98
C LYS A 218 -5.38 -12.74 -2.91
N LEU A 219 -4.06 -12.99 -2.72
CA LEU A 219 -3.25 -13.95 -3.46
C LEU A 219 -3.32 -15.35 -2.87
#